data_5b82ef2a31433ac730ebb931489e8c80
#
_entry.id   5b82ef2a31433ac730ebb931489e8c80
#
_cell.length_a   1.000
_cell.length_b   1.000
_cell.length_c   1.000
_cell.angle_alpha   90.00
_cell.angle_beta   90.00
_cell.angle_gamma   90.00
#
_symmetry.space_group_name_H-M   'P 1'
#
loop_
_entity.id
_entity.type
_entity.pdbx_description
1 polymer ?
#
loop_
_entity_poly.entity_id
_entity_poly.type
_entity_poly.pdbx_seq_one_letter_code
_entity_poly.pdbx_strand_id
1 'polypeptide(L)'
;MCALLRSPLYRDWNSKINVISRKDIDNLYEHHVLHSLAIAKWIPFQPDTTILDVGTGGGFPGIPLAIMFPQCQFVLVDSIGKKIKVASEVAKALGLTNLVCKQERVEEEKEKFDFVVSRAVMPLPDLVKLVRKNISNKHRNAIPNGLIVLKGGDLQAEVAPYIKTAEITPCSKWFKGEWFETKQLIYLPL
;
A
#
# COMPACT_ATOMS: atom_id res chain seq x y z
N MET A 1 -18.53 1.58 4.40
CA MET A 1 -17.21 1.19 3.85
C MET A 1 -17.31 0.29 2.62
N CYS A 2 -17.88 -0.90 2.66
CA CYS A 2 -17.97 -1.81 1.49
C CYS A 2 -18.71 -1.26 0.26
N ALA A 3 -19.73 -0.43 0.43
CA ALA A 3 -20.51 0.13 -0.68
C ALA A 3 -19.69 1.12 -1.55
N LEU A 4 -18.78 1.87 -0.95
CA LEU A 4 -17.99 2.90 -1.63
C LEU A 4 -16.88 2.31 -2.51
N LEU A 5 -16.28 1.18 -2.10
CA LEU A 5 -15.24 0.50 -2.87
C LEU A 5 -15.78 -0.48 -3.93
N ARG A 6 -17.04 -0.89 -3.85
CA ARG A 6 -17.77 -1.60 -4.92
C ARG A 6 -18.16 -0.72 -6.10
N SER A 7 -17.68 0.50 -6.10
CA SER A 7 -18.26 1.53 -6.92
C SER A 7 -17.96 1.35 -8.42
N PRO A 8 -18.90 1.73 -9.26
CA PRO A 8 -18.70 1.99 -10.68
C PRO A 8 -17.50 2.90 -10.94
N LEU A 9 -17.07 3.67 -9.93
CA LEU A 9 -16.01 4.66 -9.99
C LEU A 9 -14.65 4.09 -10.46
N TYR A 10 -14.15 3.01 -9.82
CA TYR A 10 -12.91 2.37 -10.29
C TYR A 10 -13.05 1.77 -11.69
N ARG A 11 -14.20 1.18 -12.01
CA ARG A 11 -14.48 0.62 -13.35
C ARG A 11 -14.52 1.73 -14.40
N ASP A 12 -15.19 2.85 -14.11
CA ASP A 12 -15.27 4.00 -15.00
C ASP A 12 -13.88 4.61 -15.22
N TRP A 13 -13.11 4.83 -14.17
CA TRP A 13 -11.74 5.32 -14.30
C TRP A 13 -10.83 4.32 -15.02
N ASN A 14 -10.94 3.02 -14.73
CA ASN A 14 -10.10 2.00 -15.35
C ASN A 14 -10.42 1.81 -16.85
N SER A 15 -11.63 2.13 -17.29
CA SER A 15 -11.97 2.15 -18.71
C SER A 15 -11.20 3.24 -19.48
N LYS A 16 -10.88 4.34 -18.80
CA LYS A 16 -10.17 5.51 -19.35
C LYS A 16 -8.66 5.44 -19.13
N ILE A 17 -8.25 4.97 -17.95
CA ILE A 17 -6.85 4.90 -17.51
C ILE A 17 -6.61 3.56 -16.85
N ASN A 18 -5.78 2.73 -17.46
CA ASN A 18 -5.51 1.37 -16.98
C ASN A 18 -4.65 1.38 -15.70
N VAL A 19 -5.29 1.49 -14.53
CA VAL A 19 -4.65 1.42 -13.20
C VAL A 19 -4.69 0.02 -12.60
N ILE A 20 -5.62 -0.82 -13.08
CA ILE A 20 -5.78 -2.24 -12.76
C ILE A 20 -5.84 -2.98 -14.08
N SER A 21 -5.19 -4.13 -14.18
CA SER A 21 -5.29 -4.98 -15.37
C SER A 21 -6.76 -5.18 -15.76
N ARG A 22 -7.08 -5.06 -17.06
CA ARG A 22 -8.44 -5.29 -17.57
C ARG A 22 -8.99 -6.68 -17.24
N LYS A 23 -8.10 -7.66 -17.12
CA LYS A 23 -8.46 -9.04 -16.72
C LYS A 23 -8.75 -9.18 -15.23
N ASP A 24 -8.31 -8.19 -14.41
CA ASP A 24 -8.37 -8.26 -12.96
C ASP A 24 -9.37 -7.27 -12.34
N ILE A 25 -9.97 -6.40 -13.15
CA ILE A 25 -10.92 -5.39 -12.66
C ILE A 25 -12.17 -6.01 -12.01
N ASP A 26 -12.55 -7.22 -12.43
CA ASP A 26 -13.67 -7.94 -11.85
C ASP A 26 -13.34 -8.47 -10.45
N ASN A 27 -12.07 -8.66 -10.15
CA ASN A 27 -11.53 -9.07 -8.86
C ASN A 27 -11.10 -7.87 -8.00
N LEU A 28 -11.53 -6.64 -8.34
CA LEU A 28 -11.14 -5.40 -7.65
C LEU A 28 -11.21 -5.54 -6.13
N TYR A 29 -12.30 -6.11 -5.62
CA TYR A 29 -12.50 -6.21 -4.19
C TYR A 29 -11.51 -7.19 -3.54
N GLU A 30 -11.39 -8.38 -4.07
CA GLU A 30 -10.53 -9.43 -3.52
C GLU A 30 -9.04 -9.12 -3.72
N HIS A 31 -8.64 -8.91 -4.98
CA HIS A 31 -7.23 -8.78 -5.33
C HIS A 31 -6.61 -7.42 -4.99
N HIS A 32 -7.43 -6.37 -4.82
CA HIS A 32 -6.90 -5.04 -4.56
C HIS A 32 -7.33 -4.49 -3.20
N VAL A 33 -8.62 -4.55 -2.86
CA VAL A 33 -9.10 -4.00 -1.59
C VAL A 33 -8.72 -4.90 -0.42
N LEU A 34 -9.14 -6.17 -0.42
CA LEU A 34 -8.84 -7.10 0.68
C LEU A 34 -7.33 -7.30 0.84
N HIS A 35 -6.61 -7.44 -0.28
CA HIS A 35 -5.14 -7.54 -0.22
C HIS A 35 -4.51 -6.32 0.48
N SER A 36 -4.95 -5.11 0.16
CA SER A 36 -4.49 -3.89 0.85
C SER A 36 -4.80 -3.93 2.35
N LEU A 37 -5.98 -4.45 2.71
CA LEU A 37 -6.43 -4.55 4.10
C LEU A 37 -5.69 -5.63 4.91
N ALA A 38 -4.85 -6.47 4.29
CA ALA A 38 -3.93 -7.34 5.02
C ALA A 38 -3.03 -6.54 5.98
N ILE A 39 -2.62 -5.33 5.58
CA ILE A 39 -1.84 -4.43 6.44
C ILE A 39 -2.65 -4.04 7.68
N ALA A 40 -3.94 -3.70 7.51
CA ALA A 40 -4.82 -3.36 8.64
C ALA A 40 -5.13 -4.56 9.55
N LYS A 41 -5.03 -5.78 9.04
CA LYS A 41 -5.14 -7.01 9.85
C LYS A 41 -3.87 -7.31 10.63
N TRP A 42 -2.72 -6.87 10.11
CA TRP A 42 -1.42 -7.12 10.71
C TRP A 42 -1.07 -6.08 11.79
N ILE A 43 -1.36 -4.79 11.55
CA ILE A 43 -1.08 -3.71 12.50
C ILE A 43 -2.27 -2.76 12.67
N PRO A 44 -2.70 -2.46 13.92
CA PRO A 44 -3.58 -1.35 14.23
C PRO A 44 -2.74 -0.07 14.39
N PHE A 45 -2.59 0.72 13.35
CA PHE A 45 -1.86 1.99 13.43
C PHE A 45 -2.45 2.91 14.51
N GLN A 46 -1.57 3.53 15.30
CA GLN A 46 -1.95 4.53 16.28
C GLN A 46 -2.40 5.84 15.60
N PRO A 47 -3.24 6.64 16.24
CA PRO A 47 -3.57 7.98 15.74
C PRO A 47 -2.32 8.80 15.40
N ASP A 48 -2.43 9.68 14.42
CA ASP A 48 -1.36 10.52 13.88
C ASP A 48 -0.17 9.77 13.26
N THR A 49 -0.28 8.45 13.05
CA THR A 49 0.73 7.71 12.28
C THR A 49 0.78 8.26 10.85
N THR A 50 2.00 8.52 10.36
CA THR A 50 2.24 8.98 9.00
C THR A 50 2.70 7.85 8.11
N ILE A 51 2.07 7.67 6.96
CA ILE A 51 2.30 6.55 6.06
C ILE A 51 2.54 7.06 4.62
N LEU A 52 3.65 6.61 4.01
CA LEU A 52 3.96 6.84 2.60
C LEU A 52 3.60 5.59 1.79
N ASP A 53 2.73 5.72 0.79
CA ASP A 53 2.41 4.65 -0.17
C ASP A 53 3.22 4.85 -1.45
N VAL A 54 4.20 4.00 -1.69
CA VAL A 54 5.12 4.09 -2.82
C VAL A 54 4.65 3.26 -3.99
N GLY A 55 4.50 3.92 -5.14
CA GLY A 55 3.98 3.29 -6.35
C GLY A 55 2.49 2.95 -6.22
N THR A 56 1.73 3.87 -5.64
CA THR A 56 0.33 3.68 -5.27
C THR A 56 -0.59 3.26 -6.44
N GLY A 57 -0.20 3.57 -7.67
CA GLY A 57 -1.01 3.28 -8.84
C GLY A 57 -2.39 3.94 -8.77
N GLY A 58 -3.44 3.14 -8.79
CA GLY A 58 -4.83 3.61 -8.60
C GLY A 58 -5.20 3.88 -7.15
N GLY A 59 -4.25 3.99 -6.21
CA GLY A 59 -4.49 4.25 -4.79
C GLY A 59 -4.42 3.01 -3.90
N PHE A 60 -3.66 1.98 -4.29
CA PHE A 60 -3.53 0.73 -3.53
C PHE A 60 -2.08 0.48 -3.06
N PRO A 61 -1.83 0.29 -1.75
CA PRO A 61 -2.82 0.05 -0.68
C PRO A 61 -3.37 1.32 0.01
N GLY A 62 -2.91 2.52 -0.33
CA GLY A 62 -3.12 3.74 0.44
C GLY A 62 -4.59 4.11 0.67
N ILE A 63 -5.46 4.08 -0.35
CA ILE A 63 -6.89 4.46 -0.20
C ILE A 63 -7.64 3.50 0.74
N PRO A 64 -7.57 2.16 0.59
CA PRO A 64 -8.17 1.26 1.56
C PRO A 64 -7.68 1.48 3.00
N LEU A 65 -6.40 1.78 3.17
CA LEU A 65 -5.83 2.06 4.50
C LEU A 65 -6.30 3.40 5.06
N ALA A 66 -6.37 4.45 4.24
CA ALA A 66 -6.88 5.75 4.65
C ALA A 66 -8.34 5.70 5.14
N ILE A 67 -9.17 4.84 4.52
CA ILE A 67 -10.54 4.56 4.97
C ILE A 67 -10.56 3.85 6.32
N MET A 68 -9.65 2.88 6.53
CA MET A 68 -9.59 2.10 7.76
C MET A 68 -9.01 2.89 8.94
N PHE A 69 -8.10 3.82 8.66
CA PHE A 69 -7.39 4.60 9.66
C PHE A 69 -7.60 6.10 9.45
N PRO A 70 -8.82 6.62 9.71
CA PRO A 70 -9.14 8.03 9.45
C PRO A 70 -8.34 9.02 10.31
N GLN A 71 -7.70 8.53 11.38
CA GLN A 71 -6.85 9.33 12.28
C GLN A 71 -5.36 9.30 11.87
N CYS A 72 -4.99 8.57 10.81
CA CYS A 72 -3.64 8.53 10.27
C CYS A 72 -3.53 9.45 9.05
N GLN A 73 -2.31 9.84 8.70
CA GLN A 73 -2.04 10.70 7.54
C GLN A 73 -1.32 9.89 6.45
N PHE A 74 -1.78 10.02 5.23
CA PHE A 74 -1.25 9.27 4.10
C PHE A 74 -0.72 10.19 3.01
N VAL A 75 0.46 9.85 2.49
CA VAL A 75 1.00 10.44 1.25
C VAL A 75 1.13 9.31 0.22
N LEU A 76 0.47 9.47 -0.91
CA LEU A 76 0.45 8.48 -1.99
C LEU A 76 1.27 9.01 -3.16
N VAL A 77 2.32 8.31 -3.55
CA VAL A 77 3.21 8.73 -4.63
C VAL A 77 3.24 7.73 -5.79
N ASP A 78 3.24 8.23 -7.00
CA ASP A 78 3.51 7.47 -8.23
C ASP A 78 4.11 8.42 -9.27
N SER A 79 5.07 7.95 -10.05
CA SER A 79 5.70 8.75 -11.13
C SER A 79 4.77 8.98 -12.31
N ILE A 80 3.69 8.19 -12.44
CA ILE A 80 2.75 8.24 -13.57
C ILE A 80 1.55 9.12 -13.22
N GLY A 81 1.55 10.37 -13.72
CA GLY A 81 0.51 11.36 -13.39
C GLY A 81 -0.92 10.91 -13.69
N LYS A 82 -1.13 10.11 -14.73
CA LYS A 82 -2.46 9.54 -15.03
C LYS A 82 -2.97 8.64 -13.90
N LYS A 83 -2.10 7.88 -13.25
CA LYS A 83 -2.46 7.02 -12.11
C LYS A 83 -2.78 7.87 -10.88
N ILE A 84 -1.95 8.86 -10.59
CA ILE A 84 -2.19 9.82 -9.49
C ILE A 84 -3.51 10.55 -9.67
N LYS A 85 -3.85 10.94 -10.91
CA LYS A 85 -5.17 11.54 -11.21
C LYS A 85 -6.31 10.62 -10.78
N VAL A 86 -6.23 9.32 -11.10
CA VAL A 86 -7.27 8.35 -10.67
C VAL A 86 -7.33 8.25 -9.15
N ALA A 87 -6.20 8.08 -8.48
CA ALA A 87 -6.14 8.00 -7.02
C ALA A 87 -6.75 9.26 -6.35
N SER A 88 -6.41 10.45 -6.85
CA SER A 88 -6.94 11.74 -6.35
C SER A 88 -8.46 11.86 -6.55
N GLU A 89 -8.97 11.51 -7.73
CA GLU A 89 -10.40 11.58 -8.01
C GLU A 89 -11.20 10.56 -7.20
N VAL A 90 -10.65 9.36 -7.01
CA VAL A 90 -11.26 8.35 -6.14
C VAL A 90 -11.29 8.83 -4.68
N ALA A 91 -10.17 9.34 -4.18
CA ALA A 91 -10.07 9.87 -2.82
C ALA A 91 -11.08 11.02 -2.58
N LYS A 92 -11.18 11.95 -3.53
CA LYS A 92 -12.14 13.05 -3.51
C LYS A 92 -13.58 12.57 -3.51
N ALA A 93 -13.92 11.63 -4.38
CA ALA A 93 -15.27 11.06 -4.46
C ALA A 93 -15.68 10.30 -3.19
N LEU A 94 -14.68 9.74 -2.45
CA LEU A 94 -14.87 9.09 -1.16
C LEU A 94 -14.87 10.08 0.02
N GLY A 95 -14.62 11.36 -0.21
CA GLY A 95 -14.56 12.38 0.85
C GLY A 95 -13.38 12.20 1.81
N LEU A 96 -12.29 11.56 1.36
CA LEU A 96 -11.11 11.34 2.21
C LEU A 96 -10.32 12.65 2.36
N THR A 97 -10.09 13.06 3.59
CA THR A 97 -9.36 14.29 3.95
C THR A 97 -8.00 14.01 4.57
N ASN A 98 -7.70 12.75 4.86
CA ASN A 98 -6.50 12.30 5.55
C ASN A 98 -5.43 11.73 4.60
N LEU A 99 -5.52 12.04 3.31
CA LEU A 99 -4.50 11.65 2.34
C LEU A 99 -4.20 12.75 1.32
N VAL A 100 -2.98 12.74 0.81
CA VAL A 100 -2.51 13.58 -0.30
C VAL A 100 -1.91 12.69 -1.37
N CYS A 101 -2.23 12.97 -2.64
CA CYS A 101 -1.63 12.28 -3.79
C CYS A 101 -0.60 13.20 -4.46
N LYS A 102 0.63 12.72 -4.66
CA LYS A 102 1.71 13.48 -5.29
C LYS A 102 2.21 12.74 -6.55
N GLN A 103 2.31 13.44 -7.66
CA GLN A 103 2.99 12.91 -8.84
C GLN A 103 4.48 13.19 -8.70
N GLU A 104 5.22 12.22 -8.21
CA GLU A 104 6.68 12.31 -8.05
C GLU A 104 7.33 10.94 -8.02
N ARG A 105 8.64 10.90 -8.21
CA ARG A 105 9.43 9.72 -7.91
C ARG A 105 9.75 9.69 -6.42
N VAL A 106 9.76 8.50 -5.81
CA VAL A 106 10.04 8.35 -4.38
C VAL A 106 11.43 8.88 -4.00
N GLU A 107 12.37 8.92 -4.94
CA GLU A 107 13.68 9.52 -4.76
C GLU A 107 13.62 11.02 -4.45
N GLU A 108 12.57 11.71 -4.90
CA GLU A 108 12.34 13.15 -4.73
C GLU A 108 11.65 13.46 -3.40
N GLU A 109 10.92 12.48 -2.82
CA GLU A 109 10.28 12.66 -1.52
C GLU A 109 11.32 12.85 -0.40
N LYS A 110 11.19 13.93 0.36
CA LYS A 110 12.12 14.34 1.43
C LYS A 110 11.57 14.15 2.83
N GLU A 111 10.25 14.01 2.94
CA GLU A 111 9.60 13.85 4.23
C GLU A 111 9.89 12.47 4.82
N LYS A 112 9.74 12.38 6.15
CA LYS A 112 9.90 11.15 6.90
C LYS A 112 8.56 10.69 7.43
N PHE A 113 8.35 9.38 7.39
CA PHE A 113 7.11 8.72 7.75
C PHE A 113 7.36 7.62 8.79
N ASP A 114 6.35 7.32 9.59
CA ASP A 114 6.43 6.20 10.52
C ASP A 114 6.49 4.88 9.75
N PHE A 115 5.70 4.74 8.68
CA PHE A 115 5.77 3.57 7.81
C PHE A 115 5.79 3.96 6.33
N VAL A 116 6.51 3.16 5.56
CA VAL A 116 6.36 3.12 4.11
C VAL A 116 5.60 1.84 3.76
N VAL A 117 4.56 1.96 2.95
CA VAL A 117 3.82 0.82 2.42
C VAL A 117 3.99 0.76 0.90
N SER A 118 3.96 -0.44 0.34
CA SER A 118 4.00 -0.61 -1.11
C SER A 118 3.40 -1.95 -1.52
N ARG A 119 2.96 -2.05 -2.77
CA ARG A 119 2.43 -3.27 -3.35
C ARG A 119 3.02 -3.54 -4.74
N ALA A 120 3.78 -4.64 -4.86
CA ALA A 120 4.26 -5.21 -6.12
C ALA A 120 4.98 -4.22 -7.08
N VAL A 121 5.74 -3.26 -6.55
CA VAL A 121 6.38 -2.20 -7.37
C VAL A 121 7.72 -2.66 -7.94
N MET A 122 8.58 -3.24 -7.09
CA MET A 122 9.95 -3.65 -7.45
C MET A 122 10.46 -4.70 -6.47
N PRO A 123 11.64 -5.32 -6.70
CA PRO A 123 12.29 -6.20 -5.74
C PRO A 123 12.50 -5.53 -4.38
N LEU A 124 12.34 -6.29 -3.29
CA LEU A 124 12.45 -5.77 -1.92
C LEU A 124 13.78 -5.05 -1.63
N PRO A 125 14.96 -5.56 -2.05
CA PRO A 125 16.23 -4.88 -1.78
C PRO A 125 16.33 -3.50 -2.45
N ASP A 126 15.75 -3.34 -3.63
CA ASP A 126 15.77 -2.05 -4.33
C ASP A 126 14.83 -1.06 -3.68
N LEU A 127 13.64 -1.51 -3.29
CA LEU A 127 12.70 -0.68 -2.55
C LEU A 127 13.29 -0.21 -1.22
N VAL A 128 13.95 -1.10 -0.47
CA VAL A 128 14.62 -0.73 0.81
C VAL A 128 15.65 0.37 0.60
N LYS A 129 16.49 0.28 -0.43
CA LYS A 129 17.49 1.33 -0.74
C LYS A 129 16.84 2.68 -0.98
N LEU A 130 15.72 2.70 -1.70
CA LEU A 130 15.02 3.93 -2.07
C LEU A 130 14.33 4.59 -0.89
N VAL A 131 13.66 3.81 -0.03
CA VAL A 131 12.75 4.33 0.99
C VAL A 131 13.37 4.47 2.39
N ARG A 132 14.53 3.88 2.65
CA ARG A 132 15.18 3.95 3.98
C ARG A 132 15.33 5.39 4.49
N LYS A 133 15.63 6.34 3.61
CA LYS A 133 15.75 7.76 3.94
C LYS A 133 14.44 8.38 4.43
N ASN A 134 13.31 7.80 4.04
CA ASN A 134 11.96 8.28 4.36
C ASN A 134 11.40 7.65 5.65
N ILE A 135 12.14 6.80 6.34
CA ILE A 135 11.71 6.25 7.63
C ILE A 135 12.11 7.20 8.76
N SER A 136 11.15 7.50 9.63
CA SER A 136 11.34 8.34 10.81
C SER A 136 12.02 7.54 11.94
N ASN A 137 12.93 8.19 12.66
CA ASN A 137 13.54 7.62 13.87
C ASN A 137 12.68 7.79 15.13
N LYS A 138 11.53 8.50 15.00
CA LYS A 138 10.58 8.68 16.12
C LYS A 138 9.51 7.60 16.03
N HIS A 139 9.47 6.72 17.01
CA HIS A 139 8.52 5.62 17.04
C HIS A 139 7.24 6.03 17.77
N ARG A 140 6.09 5.82 17.13
CA ARG A 140 4.75 6.12 17.66
C ARG A 140 3.98 4.84 17.94
N ASN A 141 4.20 3.83 17.14
CA ASN A 141 3.51 2.55 17.20
C ASN A 141 4.22 1.57 18.13
N ALA A 142 3.57 0.47 18.48
CA ALA A 142 4.13 -0.57 19.36
C ALA A 142 5.32 -1.34 18.74
N ILE A 143 5.53 -1.19 17.46
CA ILE A 143 6.65 -1.79 16.72
C ILE A 143 7.52 -0.69 16.13
N PRO A 144 8.80 -0.97 15.82
CA PRO A 144 9.67 -0.03 15.13
C PRO A 144 9.08 0.45 13.82
N ASN A 145 9.41 1.67 13.43
CA ASN A 145 9.06 2.19 12.11
C ASN A 145 9.75 1.37 11.01
N GLY A 146 9.14 1.32 9.83
CA GLY A 146 9.72 0.49 8.77
C GLY A 146 8.90 0.40 7.50
N LEU A 147 9.26 -0.59 6.70
CA LEU A 147 8.65 -0.88 5.42
C LEU A 147 7.68 -2.07 5.55
N ILE A 148 6.47 -1.90 5.02
CA ILE A 148 5.46 -2.98 4.93
C ILE A 148 5.12 -3.17 3.46
N VAL A 149 5.36 -4.35 2.91
CA VAL A 149 5.09 -4.64 1.51
C VAL A 149 4.13 -5.82 1.34
N LEU A 150 3.27 -5.69 0.34
CA LEU A 150 2.39 -6.77 -0.11
C LEU A 150 2.95 -7.35 -1.40
N LYS A 151 3.28 -8.62 -1.38
CA LYS A 151 3.87 -9.34 -2.50
C LYS A 151 3.19 -10.68 -2.73
N GLY A 152 3.52 -11.32 -3.85
CA GLY A 152 3.06 -12.67 -4.19
C GLY A 152 4.13 -13.46 -4.92
N GLY A 153 3.99 -14.78 -4.92
CA GLY A 153 4.92 -15.69 -5.56
C GLY A 153 6.08 -16.11 -4.66
N ASP A 154 7.15 -16.61 -5.26
CA ASP A 154 8.37 -16.99 -4.55
C ASP A 154 9.19 -15.75 -4.20
N LEU A 155 9.38 -15.50 -2.93
CA LEU A 155 10.08 -14.33 -2.38
C LEU A 155 11.42 -14.69 -1.72
N GLN A 156 11.86 -15.94 -1.78
CA GLN A 156 13.04 -16.41 -1.06
C GLN A 156 14.29 -15.57 -1.40
N ALA A 157 14.54 -15.35 -2.69
CA ALA A 157 15.69 -14.55 -3.13
C ALA A 157 15.62 -13.08 -2.69
N GLU A 158 14.42 -12.49 -2.69
CA GLU A 158 14.23 -11.09 -2.29
C GLU A 158 14.38 -10.88 -0.78
N VAL A 159 13.94 -11.86 0.01
CA VAL A 159 13.94 -11.78 1.47
C VAL A 159 15.25 -12.27 2.09
N ALA A 160 16.02 -13.11 1.39
CA ALA A 160 17.26 -13.69 1.89
C ALA A 160 18.20 -12.67 2.59
N PRO A 161 18.43 -11.46 2.06
CA PRO A 161 19.27 -10.45 2.74
C PRO A 161 18.71 -9.96 4.08
N TYR A 162 17.42 -10.15 4.33
CA TYR A 162 16.68 -9.64 5.49
C TYR A 162 16.06 -10.73 6.37
N ILE A 163 16.40 -12.00 6.13
CA ILE A 163 15.77 -13.16 6.80
C ILE A 163 15.81 -13.11 8.32
N LYS A 164 16.79 -12.44 8.90
CA LYS A 164 16.95 -12.29 10.36
C LYS A 164 16.11 -11.15 10.96
N THR A 165 15.62 -10.23 10.13
CA THR A 165 14.95 -9.00 10.61
C THR A 165 13.56 -8.84 10.02
N ALA A 166 13.28 -9.43 8.86
CA ALA A 166 11.97 -9.37 8.23
C ALA A 166 10.99 -10.32 8.92
N GLU A 167 9.77 -9.84 9.16
CA GLU A 167 8.62 -10.67 9.50
C GLU A 167 7.80 -10.92 8.24
N ILE A 168 7.51 -12.19 7.97
CA ILE A 168 6.74 -12.61 6.79
C ILE A 168 5.46 -13.28 7.28
N THR A 169 4.33 -12.74 6.86
CA THR A 169 3.01 -13.27 7.23
C THR A 169 2.20 -13.59 5.99
N PRO A 170 1.76 -14.85 5.81
CA PRO A 170 0.90 -15.22 4.68
C PRO A 170 -0.48 -14.55 4.80
N CYS A 171 -0.99 -14.00 3.71
CA CYS A 171 -2.31 -13.33 3.70
C CYS A 171 -3.47 -14.32 3.89
N SER A 172 -3.26 -15.61 3.61
CA SER A 172 -4.20 -16.69 3.89
C SER A 172 -4.52 -16.86 5.39
N LYS A 173 -3.69 -16.30 6.28
CA LYS A 173 -3.98 -16.19 7.72
C LYS A 173 -5.27 -15.41 8.00
N TRP A 174 -5.61 -14.44 7.15
CA TRP A 174 -6.76 -13.52 7.36
C TRP A 174 -7.86 -13.66 6.33
N PHE A 175 -7.52 -14.08 5.11
CA PHE A 175 -8.44 -14.14 3.98
C PHE A 175 -8.44 -15.54 3.39
N LYS A 176 -9.64 -16.07 3.18
CA LYS A 176 -9.85 -17.37 2.51
C LYS A 176 -9.83 -17.18 1.00
N GLY A 177 -9.43 -18.19 0.27
CA GLY A 177 -9.40 -18.21 -1.19
C GLY A 177 -8.01 -18.56 -1.72
N GLU A 178 -7.97 -19.34 -2.79
CA GLU A 178 -6.76 -19.83 -3.44
C GLU A 178 -5.80 -18.69 -3.83
N TRP A 179 -6.35 -17.54 -4.24
CA TRP A 179 -5.56 -16.39 -4.60
C TRP A 179 -4.67 -15.87 -3.47
N PHE A 180 -5.13 -15.97 -2.20
CA PHE A 180 -4.37 -15.49 -1.03
C PHE A 180 -3.29 -16.46 -0.57
N GLU A 181 -3.29 -17.71 -1.02
CA GLU A 181 -2.29 -18.71 -0.63
C GLU A 181 -0.88 -18.32 -1.07
N THR A 182 -0.78 -17.62 -2.20
CA THR A 182 0.50 -17.12 -2.73
C THR A 182 0.84 -15.69 -2.32
N LYS A 183 -0.01 -15.02 -1.51
CA LYS A 183 0.20 -13.62 -1.12
C LYS A 183 0.76 -13.52 0.29
N GLN A 184 1.71 -12.62 0.45
CA GLN A 184 2.44 -12.42 1.69
C GLN A 184 2.53 -10.93 2.02
N LEU A 185 2.46 -10.63 3.31
CA LEU A 185 2.86 -9.35 3.89
C LEU A 185 4.26 -9.53 4.44
N ILE A 186 5.16 -8.62 4.07
CA ILE A 186 6.52 -8.56 4.61
C ILE A 186 6.66 -7.24 5.35
N TYR A 187 7.04 -7.31 6.62
CA TYR A 187 7.45 -6.16 7.40
C TYR A 187 8.95 -6.20 7.63
N LEU A 188 9.60 -5.06 7.45
CA LEU A 188 11.03 -4.87 7.70
C LEU A 188 11.25 -3.60 8.52
N PRO A 189 11.71 -3.68 9.77
CA PRO A 189 12.11 -2.51 10.54
C PRO A 189 13.34 -1.85 9.89
N LEU A 190 13.35 -0.51 9.79
CA LEU A 190 14.41 0.24 9.09
C LEU A 190 14.92 1.42 9.91
#